data_686e7cc79bc3b49cb3d934adb1df35c2
#
_entry.id   686e7cc79bc3b49cb3d934adb1df35c2
#
_cell.length_a   1.000
_cell.length_b   1.000
_cell.length_c   1.000
_cell.angle_alpha   90.00
_cell.angle_beta   90.00
_cell.angle_gamma   90.00
#
_symmetry.space_group_name_H-M   'P 1'
#
loop_
_entity.id
_entity.type
_entity.pdbx_description
1 polymer ?
#
loop_
_entity_poly.entity_id
_entity_poly.type
_entity_poly.pdbx_seq_one_letter_code
_entity_poly.pdbx_strand_id
1 'polypeptide(L)'
;MSDPRVDRPHVPGYGIPRSVKGVLPWSWAVERLERAQIYWLATASGRGAPHLIPIWGAWVDGHWYVEGGPTHWQRNLRENPQMAIHIEGAGAGVSGAEVVIVEGPAVELTAPEKALADRILAGYEKYKPTYEASADHWTRGGLWELHPRKAYAWTTFPDDMTRFTFDED
;
A
#
# COMPACT_ATOMS: atom_id res chain seq x y z
N MET A 1 4.26 -9.58 -11.53
CA MET A 1 3.64 -8.30 -11.95
C MET A 1 4.57 -7.62 -12.94
N SER A 2 4.05 -7.07 -14.05
CA SER A 2 4.83 -6.23 -14.98
C SER A 2 5.18 -4.89 -14.30
N ASP A 3 6.27 -4.25 -14.72
CA ASP A 3 6.60 -2.92 -14.23
C ASP A 3 5.48 -1.93 -14.59
N PRO A 4 5.07 -1.07 -13.67
CA PRO A 4 4.01 -0.11 -13.92
C PRO A 4 4.44 0.96 -14.92
N ARG A 5 3.48 1.52 -15.66
CA ARG A 5 3.71 2.73 -16.46
C ARG A 5 4.00 3.89 -15.51
N VAL A 6 5.06 4.65 -15.81
CA VAL A 6 5.52 5.78 -14.99
C VAL A 6 5.28 7.08 -15.73
N ASP A 7 4.62 8.02 -15.07
CA ASP A 7 4.40 9.38 -15.56
C ASP A 7 4.28 10.39 -14.39
N ARG A 8 3.82 11.60 -14.69
CA ARG A 8 3.52 12.61 -13.67
C ARG A 8 2.02 12.89 -13.60
N PRO A 9 1.45 13.04 -12.41
CA PRO A 9 0.08 13.45 -12.29
C PRO A 9 -0.06 14.90 -12.79
N HIS A 10 -1.15 15.20 -13.48
CA HIS A 10 -1.48 16.56 -13.84
C HIS A 10 -2.42 17.17 -12.80
N VAL A 11 -1.88 18.09 -11.99
CA VAL A 11 -2.66 18.83 -10.98
C VAL A 11 -2.47 20.31 -11.21
N PRO A 12 -3.47 21.01 -11.76
CA PRO A 12 -3.39 22.45 -12.04
C PRO A 12 -3.03 23.24 -10.79
N GLY A 13 -2.10 24.17 -10.91
CA GLY A 13 -1.69 25.07 -9.82
C GLY A 13 -0.62 24.54 -8.87
N TYR A 14 -0.26 23.25 -8.93
CA TYR A 14 0.75 22.66 -8.04
C TYR A 14 2.20 22.77 -8.57
N GLY A 15 2.38 23.22 -9.81
CA GLY A 15 3.73 23.37 -10.36
C GLY A 15 4.45 22.07 -10.72
N ILE A 16 3.73 20.94 -10.76
CA ILE A 16 4.31 19.64 -11.12
C ILE A 16 4.91 19.72 -12.53
N PRO A 17 6.20 19.38 -12.73
CA PRO A 17 6.83 19.41 -14.04
C PRO A 17 6.12 18.50 -15.05
N ARG A 18 6.02 18.92 -16.31
CA ARG A 18 5.45 18.07 -17.37
C ARG A 18 6.43 16.99 -17.86
N SER A 19 7.73 17.24 -17.69
CA SER A 19 8.78 16.32 -18.11
C SER A 19 8.85 15.13 -17.15
N VAL A 20 9.02 13.92 -17.67
CA VAL A 20 9.29 12.71 -16.89
C VAL A 20 10.75 12.63 -16.40
N LYS A 21 11.59 13.62 -16.70
CA LYS A 21 12.94 13.68 -16.14
C LYS A 21 12.87 13.84 -14.62
N GLY A 22 13.57 12.98 -13.89
CA GLY A 22 13.62 13.02 -12.42
C GLY A 22 12.40 12.39 -11.73
N VAL A 23 11.57 11.59 -12.44
CA VAL A 23 10.61 10.71 -11.78
C VAL A 23 11.33 9.60 -11.03
N LEU A 24 10.71 9.11 -9.96
CA LEU A 24 11.24 8.01 -9.16
C LEU A 24 11.00 6.67 -9.86
N PRO A 25 11.94 5.70 -9.83
CA PRO A 25 11.68 4.34 -10.30
C PRO A 25 10.75 3.60 -9.33
N TRP A 26 9.96 2.66 -9.84
CA TRP A 26 9.06 1.86 -8.99
C TRP A 26 9.81 1.07 -7.91
N SER A 27 11.00 0.57 -8.21
CA SER A 27 11.86 -0.12 -7.24
C SER A 27 12.17 0.73 -6.00
N TRP A 28 12.25 2.07 -6.14
CA TRP A 28 12.41 3.00 -5.03
C TRP A 28 11.21 2.95 -4.07
N ALA A 29 9.99 2.91 -4.62
CA ALA A 29 8.77 2.81 -3.83
C ALA A 29 8.65 1.43 -3.15
N VAL A 30 8.95 0.35 -3.87
CA VAL A 30 8.94 -1.02 -3.35
C VAL A 30 9.85 -1.16 -2.14
N GLU A 31 11.10 -0.68 -2.23
CA GLU A 31 12.04 -0.74 -1.12
C GLU A 31 11.49 -0.10 0.17
N ARG A 32 10.76 1.00 0.03
CA ARG A 32 10.14 1.69 1.17
C ARG A 32 8.91 0.98 1.68
N LEU A 33 8.09 0.46 0.79
CA LEU A 33 6.93 -0.35 1.15
C LEU A 33 7.35 -1.61 1.93
N GLU A 34 8.39 -2.31 1.52
CA GLU A 34 8.88 -3.49 2.22
C GLU A 34 9.41 -3.18 3.64
N ARG A 35 10.08 -2.04 3.81
CA ARG A 35 10.71 -1.63 5.09
C ARG A 35 9.74 -0.92 6.04
N ALA A 36 8.62 -0.44 5.56
CA ALA A 36 7.69 0.34 6.38
C ALA A 36 7.22 -0.44 7.60
N GLN A 37 7.29 0.20 8.76
CA GLN A 37 6.84 -0.36 10.04
C GLN A 37 5.36 -0.07 10.29
N ILE A 38 4.87 1.04 9.77
CA ILE A 38 3.48 1.48 9.89
C ILE A 38 2.97 1.86 8.50
N TYR A 39 1.78 1.40 8.20
CA TYR A 39 1.01 1.84 7.04
C TYR A 39 -0.24 2.55 7.53
N TRP A 40 -0.60 3.64 6.89
CA TRP A 40 -1.89 4.27 7.08
C TRP A 40 -2.87 3.65 6.08
N LEU A 41 -3.81 2.86 6.61
CA LEU A 41 -4.85 2.21 5.79
C LEU A 41 -6.08 3.11 5.73
N ALA A 42 -6.45 3.51 4.52
CA ALA A 42 -7.69 4.22 4.23
C ALA A 42 -8.71 3.25 3.59
N THR A 43 -9.92 3.26 4.12
CA THR A 43 -11.09 2.54 3.59
C THR A 43 -12.32 3.45 3.64
N ALA A 44 -13.38 3.10 2.95
CA ALA A 44 -14.65 3.80 3.06
C ALA A 44 -15.81 2.79 3.18
N SER A 45 -16.81 3.11 3.98
CA SER A 45 -18.04 2.31 4.05
C SER A 45 -18.79 2.30 2.71
N GLY A 46 -19.75 1.40 2.54
CA GLY A 46 -20.63 1.38 1.37
C GLY A 46 -21.41 2.70 1.14
N ARG A 47 -21.47 3.58 2.15
CA ARG A 47 -22.05 4.93 2.05
C ARG A 47 -21.01 6.03 1.83
N GLY A 48 -19.74 5.68 1.64
CA GLY A 48 -18.65 6.63 1.40
C GLY A 48 -18.07 7.29 2.65
N ALA A 49 -18.44 6.89 3.87
CA ALA A 49 -17.83 7.43 5.10
C ALA A 49 -16.37 6.95 5.19
N PRO A 50 -15.38 7.87 5.25
CA PRO A 50 -13.97 7.51 5.28
C PRO A 50 -13.56 6.96 6.65
N HIS A 51 -12.58 6.07 6.63
CA HIS A 51 -11.94 5.50 7.81
C HIS A 51 -10.44 5.38 7.56
N LEU A 52 -9.62 5.89 8.48
CA LEU A 52 -8.16 5.89 8.40
C LEU A 52 -7.58 5.38 9.71
N ILE A 53 -6.66 4.42 9.62
CA ILE A 53 -5.97 3.86 10.79
C ILE A 53 -4.50 3.58 10.49
N PRO A 54 -3.59 3.70 11.47
CA PRO A 54 -2.27 3.09 11.39
C PRO A 54 -2.41 1.58 11.58
N ILE A 55 -1.69 0.79 10.78
CA ILE A 55 -1.79 -0.66 10.82
C ILE A 55 -0.46 -1.31 10.40
N TRP A 56 -0.25 -2.55 10.82
CA TRP A 56 0.84 -3.40 10.37
C TRP A 56 0.44 -4.16 9.11
N GLY A 57 1.42 -4.41 8.23
CA GLY A 57 1.19 -5.13 6.99
C GLY A 57 2.51 -5.52 6.32
N ALA A 58 2.42 -6.29 5.26
CA ALA A 58 3.57 -6.75 4.50
C ALA A 58 3.41 -6.45 3.02
N TRP A 59 4.45 -5.89 2.39
CA TRP A 59 4.55 -5.79 0.94
C TRP A 59 5.27 -7.02 0.42
N VAL A 60 4.63 -7.81 -0.43
CA VAL A 60 5.14 -9.09 -0.94
C VAL A 60 4.72 -9.25 -2.40
N ASP A 61 5.66 -9.55 -3.29
CA ASP A 61 5.43 -9.85 -4.71
C ASP A 61 4.58 -8.81 -5.47
N GLY A 62 4.72 -7.55 -5.08
CA GLY A 62 3.99 -6.44 -5.72
C GLY A 62 2.59 -6.15 -5.15
N HIS A 63 2.17 -6.86 -4.10
CA HIS A 63 0.91 -6.65 -3.39
C HIS A 63 1.14 -6.32 -1.91
N TRP A 64 0.17 -5.67 -1.30
CA TRP A 64 0.22 -5.42 0.14
C TRP A 64 -0.80 -6.29 0.86
N TYR A 65 -0.34 -6.91 1.95
CA TYR A 65 -1.13 -7.83 2.76
C TYR A 65 -1.33 -7.28 4.16
N VAL A 66 -2.56 -7.39 4.66
CA VAL A 66 -2.95 -6.96 6.00
C VAL A 66 -3.89 -7.99 6.62
N GLU A 67 -3.66 -8.31 7.89
CA GLU A 67 -4.51 -9.21 8.63
C GLU A 67 -5.17 -8.52 9.83
N GLY A 68 -6.26 -9.09 10.31
CA GLY A 68 -6.93 -8.64 11.52
C GLY A 68 -8.23 -9.38 11.80
N GLY A 69 -8.74 -9.16 13.01
CA GLY A 69 -10.06 -9.65 13.42
C GLY A 69 -11.21 -8.81 12.85
N PRO A 70 -12.45 -9.03 13.28
CA PRO A 70 -13.65 -8.37 12.78
C PRO A 70 -13.69 -6.87 13.17
N THR A 71 -12.97 -6.06 12.42
CA THR A 71 -12.76 -4.63 12.65
C THR A 71 -13.63 -3.78 11.73
N HIS A 72 -13.62 -2.46 11.96
CA HIS A 72 -14.36 -1.51 11.14
C HIS A 72 -13.87 -1.47 9.69
N TRP A 73 -12.55 -1.46 9.47
CA TRP A 73 -11.98 -1.41 8.12
C TRP A 73 -12.33 -2.67 7.30
N GLN A 74 -12.37 -3.86 7.91
CA GLN A 74 -12.78 -5.09 7.20
C GLN A 74 -14.25 -5.05 6.81
N ARG A 75 -15.12 -4.50 7.66
CA ARG A 75 -16.52 -4.29 7.32
C ARG A 75 -16.66 -3.36 6.13
N ASN A 76 -15.89 -2.26 6.12
CA ASN A 76 -15.85 -1.35 4.99
C ASN A 76 -15.45 -2.08 3.69
N LEU A 77 -14.39 -2.89 3.72
CA LEU A 77 -13.91 -3.60 2.53
C LEU A 77 -14.89 -4.65 2.00
N ARG A 78 -15.71 -5.25 2.87
CA ARG A 78 -16.79 -6.16 2.42
C ARG A 78 -17.92 -5.43 1.71
N GLU A 79 -18.18 -4.18 2.08
CA GLU A 79 -19.20 -3.32 1.44
C GLU A 79 -18.64 -2.54 0.25
N ASN A 80 -17.40 -2.11 0.31
CA ASN A 80 -16.69 -1.32 -0.69
C ASN A 80 -15.23 -1.81 -0.76
N PRO A 81 -14.91 -2.73 -1.68
CA PRO A 81 -13.59 -3.36 -1.75
C PRO A 81 -12.54 -2.44 -2.41
N GLN A 82 -12.43 -1.20 -1.93
CA GLN A 82 -11.42 -0.25 -2.33
C GLN A 82 -10.64 0.21 -1.12
N MET A 83 -9.32 0.19 -1.24
CA MET A 83 -8.45 0.71 -0.18
C MET A 83 -7.27 1.51 -0.75
N ALA A 84 -6.73 2.34 0.09
CA ALA A 84 -5.43 2.96 -0.14
C ALA A 84 -4.54 2.76 1.07
N ILE A 85 -3.25 2.66 0.83
CA ILE A 85 -2.23 2.72 1.87
C ILE A 85 -1.32 3.91 1.63
N HIS A 86 -0.83 4.47 2.73
CA HIS A 86 0.17 5.52 2.74
C HIS A 86 1.29 5.15 3.69
N ILE A 87 2.52 5.38 3.26
CA ILE A 87 3.70 5.40 4.12
C ILE A 87 4.42 6.74 3.99
N GLU A 88 5.01 7.17 5.09
CA GLU A 88 5.80 8.39 5.16
C GLU A 88 7.12 8.09 5.87
N GLY A 89 8.21 8.42 5.22
CA GLY A 89 9.56 8.35 5.80
C GLY A 89 9.99 9.70 6.35
N ALA A 90 10.97 9.68 7.26
CA ALA A 90 11.58 10.90 7.79
C ALA A 90 12.39 11.59 6.69
N GLY A 91 11.88 12.69 6.16
CA GLY A 91 12.60 13.59 5.29
C GLY A 91 12.90 14.93 5.96
N ALA A 92 13.68 15.78 5.33
CA ALA A 92 14.05 17.09 5.84
C ALA A 92 12.90 18.11 5.64
N GLY A 93 11.93 18.13 6.55
CA GLY A 93 10.83 19.09 6.52
C GLY A 93 9.68 18.71 5.58
N VAL A 94 8.69 19.61 5.43
CA VAL A 94 7.45 19.36 4.68
C VAL A 94 7.68 19.07 3.19
N SER A 95 8.77 19.61 2.62
CA SER A 95 9.13 19.40 1.21
C SER A 95 10.04 18.19 0.98
N GLY A 96 10.56 17.55 2.04
CA GLY A 96 11.50 16.45 1.94
C GLY A 96 10.98 15.12 2.51
N ALA A 97 9.68 14.99 2.76
CA ALA A 97 9.11 13.73 3.22
C ALA A 97 9.13 12.69 2.09
N GLU A 98 9.70 11.52 2.37
CA GLU A 98 9.58 10.37 1.48
C GLU A 98 8.18 9.80 1.58
N VAL A 99 7.38 9.93 0.55
CA VAL A 99 5.97 9.52 0.53
C VAL A 99 5.74 8.45 -0.53
N VAL A 100 4.99 7.42 -0.16
CA VAL A 100 4.40 6.47 -1.12
C VAL A 100 2.94 6.26 -0.76
N ILE A 101 2.07 6.39 -1.77
CA ILE A 101 0.64 6.07 -1.69
C ILE A 101 0.36 4.97 -2.71
N VAL A 102 -0.39 3.96 -2.32
CA VAL A 102 -0.84 2.90 -3.25
C VAL A 102 -2.36 2.73 -3.11
N GLU A 103 -3.05 2.71 -4.25
CA GLU A 103 -4.51 2.64 -4.34
C GLU A 103 -4.92 1.43 -5.19
N GLY A 104 -6.00 0.76 -4.80
CA GLY A 104 -6.56 -0.32 -5.60
C GLY A 104 -7.66 -1.11 -4.90
N PRO A 105 -8.21 -2.11 -5.61
CA PRO A 105 -9.17 -3.03 -5.03
C PRO A 105 -8.51 -3.94 -4.00
N ALA A 106 -9.35 -4.38 -3.06
CA ALA A 106 -9.01 -5.32 -1.99
C ALA A 106 -9.71 -6.66 -2.20
N VAL A 107 -8.99 -7.75 -1.93
CA VAL A 107 -9.53 -9.12 -1.96
C VAL A 107 -9.31 -9.77 -0.61
N GLU A 108 -10.36 -10.37 -0.04
CA GLU A 108 -10.22 -11.18 1.17
C GLU A 108 -9.74 -12.59 0.78
N LEU A 109 -8.61 -13.00 1.34
CA LEU A 109 -8.03 -14.32 1.14
C LEU A 109 -8.42 -15.28 2.27
N THR A 110 -8.73 -16.50 1.91
CA THR A 110 -9.00 -17.59 2.86
C THR A 110 -8.06 -18.74 2.56
N ALA A 111 -7.33 -19.19 3.57
CA ALA A 111 -6.38 -20.28 3.46
C ALA A 111 -5.47 -20.16 2.21
N PRO A 112 -4.65 -19.09 2.09
CA PRO A 112 -3.78 -18.92 0.94
C PRO A 112 -2.84 -20.12 0.80
N GLU A 113 -2.38 -20.37 -0.43
CA GLU A 113 -1.40 -21.42 -0.68
C GLU A 113 -0.16 -21.24 0.20
N LYS A 114 0.40 -22.38 0.66
CA LYS A 114 1.53 -22.37 1.61
C LYS A 114 2.69 -21.49 1.16
N ALA A 115 3.05 -21.52 -0.12
CA ALA A 115 4.16 -20.74 -0.64
C ALA A 115 3.91 -19.21 -0.53
N LEU A 116 2.68 -18.75 -0.72
CA LEU A 116 2.29 -17.36 -0.51
C LEU A 116 2.25 -17.02 0.98
N ALA A 117 1.63 -17.89 1.79
CA ALA A 117 1.58 -17.73 3.24
C ALA A 117 2.98 -17.57 3.85
N ASP A 118 3.93 -18.42 3.47
CA ASP A 118 5.32 -18.35 3.97
C ASP A 118 5.99 -17.01 3.63
N ARG A 119 5.75 -16.46 2.42
CA ARG A 119 6.30 -15.14 2.04
C ARG A 119 5.64 -13.99 2.79
N ILE A 120 4.33 -14.06 3.01
CA ILE A 120 3.63 -13.04 3.81
C ILE A 120 4.16 -13.07 5.25
N LEU A 121 4.29 -14.27 5.86
CA LEU A 121 4.86 -14.42 7.20
C LEU A 121 6.27 -13.85 7.29
N ALA A 122 7.13 -14.10 6.29
CA ALA A 122 8.45 -13.49 6.21
C ALA A 122 8.40 -11.96 6.18
N GLY A 123 7.42 -11.37 5.49
CA GLY A 123 7.19 -9.92 5.48
C GLY A 123 6.75 -9.35 6.84
N TYR A 124 6.13 -10.17 7.69
CA TYR A 124 5.74 -9.79 9.06
C TYR A 124 6.85 -9.96 10.10
N GLU A 125 7.96 -10.64 9.79
CA GLU A 125 9.10 -10.83 10.72
C GLU A 125 9.63 -9.52 11.30
N LYS A 126 9.50 -8.41 10.57
CA LYS A 126 9.89 -7.06 11.02
C LYS A 126 9.17 -6.56 12.27
N TYR A 127 8.06 -7.21 12.67
CA TYR A 127 7.27 -6.82 13.86
C TYR A 127 7.61 -7.62 15.11
N LYS A 128 8.45 -8.65 15.00
CA LYS A 128 8.89 -9.46 16.16
C LYS A 128 9.77 -8.64 17.12
N PRO A 129 9.69 -8.89 18.44
CA PRO A 129 8.82 -9.87 19.13
C PRO A 129 7.43 -9.30 19.49
N THR A 130 7.10 -8.06 19.06
CA THR A 130 5.86 -7.38 19.47
C THR A 130 4.62 -8.05 18.88
N TYR A 131 4.73 -8.57 17.67
CA TYR A 131 3.67 -9.27 16.97
C TYR A 131 4.21 -10.46 16.17
N GLU A 132 3.50 -11.57 16.21
CA GLU A 132 3.80 -12.76 15.45
C GLU A 132 2.56 -13.17 14.64
N ALA A 133 2.65 -13.00 13.32
CA ALA A 133 1.62 -13.45 12.39
C ALA A 133 1.60 -14.98 12.29
N SER A 134 0.42 -15.55 12.05
CA SER A 134 0.27 -17.00 11.86
C SER A 134 -0.71 -17.31 10.73
N ALA A 135 -0.33 -18.23 9.86
CA ALA A 135 -1.19 -18.69 8.78
C ALA A 135 -2.49 -19.35 9.30
N ASP A 136 -2.48 -19.88 10.52
CA ASP A 136 -3.67 -20.44 11.15
C ASP A 136 -4.77 -19.40 11.36
N HIS A 137 -4.40 -18.11 11.51
CA HIS A 137 -5.34 -17.01 11.64
C HIS A 137 -6.15 -16.80 10.34
N TRP A 138 -5.63 -17.22 9.18
CA TRP A 138 -6.20 -16.95 7.86
C TRP A 138 -7.07 -18.09 7.33
N THR A 139 -7.23 -19.16 8.09
CA THR A 139 -8.01 -20.35 7.67
C THR A 139 -9.50 -20.06 7.44
N ARG A 140 -10.01 -18.98 8.03
CA ARG A 140 -11.41 -18.54 7.93
C ARG A 140 -11.58 -17.11 7.36
N GLY A 141 -10.56 -16.62 6.64
CA GLY A 141 -10.50 -15.24 6.16
C GLY A 141 -9.78 -14.32 7.13
N GLY A 142 -9.95 -13.01 6.95
CA GLY A 142 -9.29 -11.98 7.76
C GLY A 142 -7.93 -11.53 7.24
N LEU A 143 -7.37 -12.18 6.22
CA LEU A 143 -6.26 -11.70 5.43
C LEU A 143 -6.79 -10.97 4.20
N TRP A 144 -6.29 -9.77 3.96
CA TRP A 144 -6.69 -8.96 2.82
C TRP A 144 -5.48 -8.60 1.96
N GLU A 145 -5.68 -8.59 0.66
CA GLU A 145 -4.69 -8.27 -0.35
C GLU A 145 -5.09 -7.01 -1.10
N LEU A 146 -4.21 -6.02 -1.20
CA LEU A 146 -4.33 -4.85 -2.07
C LEU A 146 -3.72 -5.19 -3.43
N HIS A 147 -4.52 -5.08 -4.49
CA HIS A 147 -4.07 -5.13 -5.87
C HIS A 147 -3.80 -3.70 -6.37
N PRO A 148 -2.55 -3.27 -6.55
CA PRO A 148 -2.25 -1.91 -6.97
C PRO A 148 -2.86 -1.57 -8.33
N ARG A 149 -3.52 -0.43 -8.43
CA ARG A 149 -3.99 0.17 -9.69
C ARG A 149 -3.28 1.48 -9.98
N LYS A 150 -3.03 2.25 -8.94
CA LYS A 150 -2.25 3.48 -8.99
C LYS A 150 -1.36 3.58 -7.77
N ALA A 151 -0.21 4.20 -7.97
CA ALA A 151 0.60 4.64 -6.85
C ALA A 151 1.18 6.02 -7.15
N TYR A 152 1.52 6.73 -6.07
CA TYR A 152 2.17 8.02 -6.12
C TYR A 152 3.37 8.01 -5.18
N ALA A 153 4.46 8.63 -5.61
CA ALA A 153 5.64 8.77 -4.77
C ALA A 153 6.36 10.08 -5.02
N TRP A 154 7.00 10.59 -3.98
CA TRP A 154 7.88 11.76 -4.06
C TRP A 154 8.84 11.83 -2.88
N THR A 155 9.94 12.56 -3.06
CA THR A 155 10.87 12.96 -2.01
C THR A 155 10.91 14.48 -1.87
N THR A 156 10.64 15.20 -2.96
CA THR A 156 10.67 16.66 -3.02
C THR A 156 9.44 17.13 -3.81
N PHE A 157 8.36 17.37 -3.10
CA PHE A 157 7.13 17.87 -3.72
C PHE A 157 7.28 19.34 -4.14
N PRO A 158 6.88 19.73 -5.35
CA PRO A 158 6.26 18.92 -6.42
C PRO A 158 7.26 18.37 -7.45
N ASP A 159 8.57 18.58 -7.26
CA ASP A 159 9.60 18.49 -8.30
C ASP A 159 9.79 17.05 -8.84
N ASP A 160 9.71 16.04 -7.98
CA ASP A 160 9.87 14.63 -8.32
C ASP A 160 8.58 13.81 -8.19
N MET A 161 7.43 14.48 -7.99
CA MET A 161 6.16 13.77 -7.86
C MET A 161 5.92 12.84 -9.04
N THR A 162 5.78 11.56 -8.75
CA THR A 162 5.70 10.47 -9.71
C THR A 162 4.39 9.73 -9.54
N ARG A 163 3.75 9.34 -10.66
CA ARG A 163 2.60 8.44 -10.68
C ARG A 163 2.97 7.14 -11.37
N PHE A 164 2.55 6.04 -10.77
CA PHE A 164 2.64 4.70 -11.32
C PHE A 164 1.22 4.21 -11.63
N THR A 165 1.04 3.60 -12.80
CA THR A 165 -0.23 3.01 -13.22
C THR A 165 0.02 1.56 -13.57
N PHE A 166 -0.74 0.67 -12.95
CA PHE A 166 -0.66 -0.77 -13.14
C PHE A 166 -1.77 -1.21 -14.12
N ASP A 167 -1.44 -2.15 -14.97
CA ASP A 167 -2.43 -2.76 -15.87
C ASP A 167 -3.43 -3.59 -15.06
N GLU A 168 -4.63 -3.76 -15.60
CA GLU A 168 -5.61 -4.68 -15.04
C GLU A 168 -5.20 -6.11 -15.40
N ASP A 169 -5.01 -6.96 -14.39
CA ASP A 169 -4.85 -8.39 -14.58
C ASP A 169 -6.19 -9.05 -14.92
#